data_25ca95204c36410d6e4c4ab3340bb159
#
_entry.id   25ca95204c36410d6e4c4ab3340bb159
#
_cell.length_a   1.000
_cell.length_b   1.000
_cell.length_c   1.000
_cell.angle_alpha   90.00
_cell.angle_beta   90.00
_cell.angle_gamma   90.00
#
_symmetry.space_group_name_H-M   'P 1'
#
loop_
_entity.id
_entity.type
_entity.pdbx_description
1 polymer ?
#
loop_
_entity_poly.entity_id
_entity_poly.type
_entity_poly.pdbx_seq_one_letter_code
_entity_poly.pdbx_strand_id
1 'polypeptide(L)'
;YQKVFFSTINYDEEIFCFDPKLKLPDNNMSYYDILLITGIANPKTFVEEVKRYSSNVKHLRFKDHHSFTTEDISLIKKEYEKLGEYKLILTTEKDYVRLKGFDYLREKLYYWPINVEIDRAEEFNQIIQDYVRKN
;
A
#
# COMPACT_ATOMS: atom_id res chain seq x y z
N TYR A 1 -25.00 6.14 -2.27
CA TYR A 1 -24.57 5.02 -3.07
C TYR A 1 -23.05 4.91 -3.20
N GLN A 2 -22.43 5.93 -3.75
CA GLN A 2 -20.98 5.93 -3.89
C GLN A 2 -20.26 5.91 -2.56
N LYS A 3 -20.80 6.60 -1.60
CA LYS A 3 -20.24 6.62 -0.26
C LYS A 3 -20.24 5.25 0.37
N VAL A 4 -21.31 4.50 0.14
CA VAL A 4 -21.38 3.15 0.67
C VAL A 4 -20.26 2.31 0.09
N PHE A 5 -20.03 2.48 -1.21
CA PHE A 5 -19.00 1.74 -1.89
C PHE A 5 -17.62 2.04 -1.31
N PHE A 6 -17.30 3.30 -1.11
CA PHE A 6 -16.03 3.69 -0.54
C PHE A 6 -15.92 3.33 0.94
N SER A 7 -17.01 3.44 1.65
CA SER A 7 -17.01 3.11 3.07
C SER A 7 -16.65 1.65 3.30
N THR A 8 -17.12 0.77 2.43
CA THR A 8 -16.81 -0.65 2.60
C THR A 8 -15.35 -0.95 2.36
N ILE A 9 -14.63 -0.09 1.66
CA ILE A 9 -13.23 -0.28 1.44
C ILE A 9 -12.41 0.11 2.65
N ASN A 10 -12.89 1.08 3.40
CA ASN A 10 -12.16 1.61 4.55
C ASN A 10 -12.30 0.79 5.81
N TYR A 11 -13.09 -0.27 5.79
CA TYR A 11 -13.30 -1.04 6.99
C TYR A 11 -12.12 -1.87 7.40
N ASP A 12 -11.28 -2.19 6.46
CA ASP A 12 -10.18 -3.09 6.75
C ASP A 12 -8.93 -2.27 7.02
N GLU A 13 -8.65 -2.10 8.29
CA GLU A 13 -7.47 -1.37 8.73
C GLU A 13 -6.33 -2.31 9.06
N GLU A 14 -6.48 -3.62 8.79
CA GLU A 14 -5.45 -4.57 9.10
C GLU A 14 -4.33 -4.54 8.09
N ILE A 15 -3.13 -4.62 8.59
CA ILE A 15 -1.92 -4.70 7.81
C ILE A 15 -1.36 -6.10 7.94
N PHE A 16 -1.02 -6.67 6.81
CA PHE A 16 -0.57 -8.06 6.76
C PHE A 16 0.89 -8.13 6.36
N CYS A 17 1.58 -9.16 6.84
CA CYS A 17 2.94 -9.41 6.45
C CYS A 17 3.09 -10.87 6.01
N PHE A 18 4.30 -11.20 5.55
CA PHE A 18 4.59 -12.56 5.10
C PHE A 18 4.33 -13.58 6.20
N ASP A 19 4.73 -13.26 7.41
CA ASP A 19 4.50 -14.14 8.56
C ASP A 19 3.28 -13.65 9.33
N PRO A 20 2.21 -14.43 9.38
CA PRO A 20 1.00 -14.03 10.10
C PRO A 20 1.23 -13.72 11.57
N LYS A 21 2.34 -14.17 12.13
CA LYS A 21 2.67 -13.90 13.52
C LYS A 21 3.23 -12.49 13.73
N LEU A 22 3.67 -11.84 12.65
CA LEU A 22 4.28 -10.52 12.73
C LEU A 22 3.26 -9.45 12.38
N LYS A 23 2.18 -9.40 13.13
CA LYS A 23 1.19 -8.34 12.97
C LYS A 23 1.62 -7.13 13.75
N LEU A 24 1.28 -5.96 13.22
CA LEU A 24 1.51 -4.74 13.97
C LEU A 24 0.60 -4.74 15.19
N PRO A 25 1.12 -4.42 16.36
CA PRO A 25 0.28 -4.28 17.54
C PRO A 25 -0.77 -3.20 17.29
N ASP A 26 -2.02 -3.55 17.46
CA ASP A 26 -3.15 -2.61 17.35
C ASP A 26 -3.24 -1.91 15.99
N ASN A 27 -2.56 -2.42 14.96
CA ASN A 27 -2.51 -1.81 13.63
C ASN A 27 -2.18 -0.32 13.66
N ASN A 28 -1.36 0.06 14.63
CA ASN A 28 -1.10 1.47 14.84
C ASN A 28 0.12 1.92 14.05
N MET A 29 -0.12 2.34 12.82
CA MET A 29 0.93 2.81 11.94
C MET A 29 1.58 4.11 12.40
N SER A 30 0.93 4.85 13.30
CA SER A 30 1.44 6.15 13.72
C SER A 30 2.76 6.06 14.46
N TYR A 31 3.10 4.90 14.99
CA TYR A 31 4.37 4.71 15.69
C TYR A 31 5.54 4.46 14.75
N TYR A 32 5.28 4.24 13.48
CA TYR A 32 6.31 3.77 12.56
C TYR A 32 6.66 4.79 11.50
N ASP A 33 7.94 4.83 11.15
CA ASP A 33 8.37 5.43 9.89
C ASP A 33 8.05 4.43 8.81
N ILE A 34 7.37 4.87 7.76
CA ILE A 34 6.90 3.98 6.73
C ILE A 34 7.66 4.23 5.43
N LEU A 35 8.30 3.20 4.92
CA LEU A 35 8.79 3.23 3.55
C LEU A 35 7.71 2.59 2.69
N LEU A 36 7.05 3.42 1.90
CA LEU A 36 5.92 3.01 1.08
C LEU A 36 6.39 2.71 -0.33
N ILE A 37 6.15 1.51 -0.80
CA ILE A 37 6.56 1.09 -2.14
C ILE A 37 5.32 0.84 -2.99
N THR A 38 5.26 1.44 -4.15
CA THR A 38 4.16 1.20 -5.09
C THR A 38 4.69 0.97 -6.49
N GLY A 39 4.08 0.01 -7.19
CA GLY A 39 4.32 -0.24 -8.60
C GLY A 39 3.00 -0.47 -9.31
N ILE A 40 2.03 0.40 -9.04
CA ILE A 40 0.70 0.36 -9.65
C ILE A 40 0.48 1.65 -10.44
N ALA A 41 -0.51 1.62 -11.33
CA ALA A 41 -0.75 2.73 -12.24
C ALA A 41 -1.13 4.03 -11.53
N ASN A 42 -1.90 3.92 -10.46
CA ASN A 42 -2.43 5.11 -9.78
C ASN A 42 -2.31 4.98 -8.28
N PRO A 43 -1.13 5.27 -7.72
CA PRO A 43 -0.89 5.10 -6.29
C PRO A 43 -1.42 6.21 -5.40
N LYS A 44 -1.92 7.28 -5.97
CA LYS A 44 -2.26 8.48 -5.20
C LYS A 44 -3.21 8.21 -4.04
N THR A 45 -4.29 7.50 -4.29
CA THR A 45 -5.29 7.21 -3.26
C THR A 45 -4.69 6.40 -2.13
N PHE A 46 -3.88 5.41 -2.48
CA PHE A 46 -3.24 4.57 -1.48
C PHE A 46 -2.27 5.39 -0.63
N VAL A 47 -1.46 6.23 -1.28
CA VAL A 47 -0.49 7.06 -0.58
C VAL A 47 -1.19 8.03 0.38
N GLU A 48 -2.27 8.64 -0.08
CA GLU A 48 -3.03 9.57 0.75
C GLU A 48 -3.62 8.85 1.96
N GLU A 49 -4.11 7.65 1.75
CA GLU A 49 -4.68 6.88 2.85
C GLU A 49 -3.62 6.51 3.89
N VAL A 50 -2.46 6.07 3.44
CA VAL A 50 -1.36 5.76 4.35
C VAL A 50 -0.95 7.00 5.15
N LYS A 51 -0.90 8.15 4.50
CA LYS A 51 -0.51 9.39 5.17
C LYS A 51 -1.50 9.86 6.21
N ARG A 52 -2.72 9.36 6.18
CA ARG A 52 -3.69 9.65 7.25
C ARG A 52 -3.32 8.98 8.55
N TYR A 53 -2.62 7.85 8.47
CA TYR A 53 -2.31 7.04 9.65
C TYR A 53 -0.88 7.20 10.13
N SER A 54 -0.02 7.80 9.32
CA SER A 54 1.35 8.06 9.71
C SER A 54 1.81 9.39 9.16
N SER A 55 2.53 10.13 9.98
CA SER A 55 3.09 11.42 9.58
C SER A 55 4.44 11.28 8.91
N ASN A 56 5.03 10.09 8.94
CA ASN A 56 6.40 9.90 8.50
C ASN A 56 6.45 8.82 7.42
N VAL A 57 6.10 9.23 6.21
CA VAL A 57 6.00 8.32 5.07
C VAL A 57 6.95 8.76 3.98
N LYS A 58 7.84 7.85 3.60
CA LYS A 58 8.71 8.02 2.43
C LYS A 58 8.17 7.13 1.32
N HIS A 59 7.87 7.72 0.18
CA HIS A 59 7.28 6.98 -0.93
C HIS A 59 8.31 6.70 -2.02
N LEU A 60 8.47 5.43 -2.37
CA LEU A 60 9.24 4.99 -3.53
C LEU A 60 8.25 4.51 -4.58
N ARG A 61 8.12 5.28 -5.63
CA ARG A 61 7.18 4.97 -6.70
C ARG A 61 7.90 4.30 -7.86
N PHE A 62 7.44 3.10 -8.21
CA PHE A 62 7.85 2.40 -9.42
C PHE A 62 6.69 2.44 -10.41
N LYS A 63 6.99 2.24 -11.67
CA LYS A 63 5.94 2.26 -12.68
C LYS A 63 5.06 1.03 -12.56
N ASP A 64 3.88 1.11 -13.13
CA ASP A 64 2.92 0.01 -13.12
C ASP A 64 3.53 -1.25 -13.72
N HIS A 65 3.26 -2.37 -13.07
CA HIS A 65 3.77 -3.70 -13.48
C HIS A 65 5.29 -3.80 -13.48
N HIS A 66 5.94 -2.98 -12.66
CA HIS A 66 7.39 -3.04 -12.56
C HIS A 66 7.86 -4.41 -12.06
N SER A 67 8.90 -4.95 -12.71
CA SER A 67 9.55 -6.17 -12.24
C SER A 67 10.69 -5.79 -11.32
N PHE A 68 10.54 -6.08 -10.05
CA PHE A 68 11.55 -5.70 -9.05
C PHE A 68 12.81 -6.51 -9.20
N THR A 69 13.93 -5.82 -9.16
CA THR A 69 15.25 -6.41 -9.36
C THR A 69 16.06 -6.33 -8.06
N THR A 70 17.24 -7.00 -8.06
CA THR A 70 18.13 -6.89 -6.91
C THR A 70 18.63 -5.47 -6.69
N GLU A 71 18.77 -4.71 -7.79
CA GLU A 71 19.15 -3.30 -7.69
C GLU A 71 18.06 -2.49 -7.00
N ASP A 72 16.80 -2.79 -7.31
CA ASP A 72 15.68 -2.14 -6.64
C ASP A 72 15.69 -2.44 -5.16
N ILE A 73 15.97 -3.69 -4.81
CA ILE A 73 16.04 -4.09 -3.40
C ILE A 73 17.18 -3.38 -2.69
N SER A 74 18.30 -3.17 -3.36
CA SER A 74 19.40 -2.40 -2.78
C SER A 74 19.00 -0.96 -2.50
N LEU A 75 18.23 -0.36 -3.41
CA LEU A 75 17.71 0.99 -3.19
C LEU A 75 16.73 1.01 -2.02
N ILE A 76 15.85 0.04 -1.96
CA ILE A 76 14.89 -0.09 -0.87
C ILE A 76 15.62 -0.21 0.46
N LYS A 77 16.62 -1.06 0.50
CA LYS A 77 17.43 -1.24 1.71
C LYS A 77 18.08 0.07 2.15
N LYS A 78 18.64 0.78 1.21
CA LYS A 78 19.30 2.05 1.50
C LYS A 78 18.31 3.06 2.10
N GLU A 79 17.15 3.20 1.49
CA GLU A 79 16.15 4.13 1.98
C GLU A 79 15.57 3.69 3.32
N TYR A 80 15.36 2.40 3.48
CA TYR A 80 14.86 1.86 4.73
C TYR A 80 15.79 2.12 5.89
N GLU A 81 17.10 1.94 5.66
CA GLU A 81 18.09 2.13 6.72
C GLU A 81 18.27 3.59 7.14
N LYS A 82 17.79 4.52 6.32
CA LYS A 82 17.81 5.94 6.70
C LYS A 82 16.68 6.30 7.66
N LEU A 83 15.71 5.45 7.83
CA LEU A 83 14.57 5.71 8.70
C LEU A 83 14.96 5.49 10.16
N GLY A 84 14.06 5.89 11.06
CA GLY A 84 14.31 5.78 12.49
C GLY A 84 14.29 4.37 13.02
N GLU A 85 14.17 4.25 14.33
CA GLU A 85 14.23 2.95 14.98
C GLU A 85 13.00 2.10 14.72
N TYR A 86 11.83 2.71 14.78
CA TYR A 86 10.58 2.00 14.54
C TYR A 86 10.16 2.27 13.12
N LYS A 87 10.28 1.26 12.27
CA LYS A 87 10.06 1.42 10.84
C LYS A 87 9.53 0.13 10.23
N LEU A 88 8.83 0.29 9.11
CA LEU A 88 8.36 -0.84 8.34
C LEU A 88 8.30 -0.46 6.86
N ILE A 89 8.20 -1.47 6.01
CA ILE A 89 7.99 -1.29 4.58
C ILE A 89 6.55 -1.68 4.30
N LEU A 90 5.79 -0.77 3.68
CA LEU A 90 4.40 -0.99 3.37
C LEU A 90 4.20 -0.92 1.86
N THR A 91 3.38 -1.81 1.34
CA THR A 91 3.10 -1.84 -0.09
C THR A 91 1.66 -2.23 -0.34
N THR A 92 1.25 -2.22 -1.59
CA THR A 92 -0.07 -2.69 -1.98
C THR A 92 -0.10 -4.20 -1.98
N GLU A 93 -1.29 -4.78 -1.91
CA GLU A 93 -1.44 -6.22 -1.98
C GLU A 93 -0.86 -6.79 -3.27
N LYS A 94 -1.08 -6.08 -4.36
CA LYS A 94 -0.59 -6.49 -5.67
C LYS A 94 0.95 -6.51 -5.73
N ASP A 95 1.57 -5.47 -5.20
CA ASP A 95 3.03 -5.39 -5.20
C ASP A 95 3.65 -6.34 -4.19
N TYR A 96 2.94 -6.63 -3.12
CA TYR A 96 3.43 -7.57 -2.11
C TYR A 96 3.76 -8.93 -2.74
N VAL A 97 2.91 -9.40 -3.62
CA VAL A 97 3.13 -10.68 -4.30
C VAL A 97 4.44 -10.67 -5.08
N ARG A 98 4.79 -9.53 -5.65
CA ARG A 98 6.02 -9.38 -6.41
C ARG A 98 7.26 -9.21 -5.53
N LEU A 99 7.08 -8.64 -4.35
CA LEU A 99 8.19 -8.30 -3.46
C LEU A 99 8.51 -9.37 -2.44
N LYS A 100 7.55 -10.18 -2.07
CA LYS A 100 7.71 -11.12 -0.96
C LYS A 100 8.79 -12.19 -1.18
N GLY A 101 9.22 -12.39 -2.42
CA GLY A 101 10.24 -13.37 -2.74
C GLY A 101 11.66 -12.95 -2.38
N PHE A 102 11.85 -11.69 -2.05
CA PHE A 102 13.18 -11.20 -1.70
C PHE A 102 13.42 -11.35 -0.20
N ASP A 103 14.44 -12.11 0.16
CA ASP A 103 14.71 -12.44 1.55
C ASP A 103 14.87 -11.22 2.45
N TYR A 104 15.50 -10.17 1.95
CA TYR A 104 15.69 -8.97 2.74
C TYR A 104 14.37 -8.39 3.25
N LEU A 105 13.32 -8.51 2.46
CA LEU A 105 12.04 -7.90 2.78
C LEU A 105 11.17 -8.75 3.70
N ARG A 106 11.51 -10.02 3.86
CA ARG A 106 10.61 -11.00 4.46
C ARG A 106 9.96 -10.56 5.78
N GLU A 107 10.75 -10.03 6.71
CA GLU A 107 10.25 -9.66 8.02
C GLU A 107 9.90 -8.19 8.14
N LYS A 108 10.14 -7.43 7.08
CA LYS A 108 9.96 -5.99 7.09
C LYS A 108 8.78 -5.54 6.27
N LEU A 109 8.28 -6.41 5.40
CA LEU A 109 7.30 -6.08 4.38
C LEU A 109 5.89 -6.38 4.85
N TYR A 110 5.07 -5.34 4.81
CA TYR A 110 3.65 -5.44 5.12
C TYR A 110 2.86 -4.95 3.93
N TYR A 111 1.62 -5.39 3.82
CA TYR A 111 0.75 -4.85 2.79
C TYR A 111 -0.62 -4.52 3.38
N TRP A 112 -1.27 -3.56 2.74
CA TRP A 112 -2.59 -3.12 3.13
C TRP A 112 -3.49 -3.33 1.92
N PRO A 113 -4.52 -4.16 2.01
CA PRO A 113 -5.27 -4.59 0.83
C PRO A 113 -6.28 -3.59 0.30
N ILE A 114 -6.27 -2.38 0.79
CA ILE A 114 -7.34 -1.44 0.55
C ILE A 114 -7.26 -0.73 -0.80
N ASN A 115 -6.07 -0.44 -1.30
CA ASN A 115 -5.93 0.54 -2.36
C ASN A 115 -6.43 0.06 -3.72
N VAL A 116 -6.23 -1.19 -4.04
CA VAL A 116 -6.66 -1.72 -5.35
C VAL A 116 -8.17 -1.65 -5.49
N GLU A 117 -8.86 -1.95 -4.41
CA GLU A 117 -10.32 -1.90 -4.40
C GLU A 117 -10.84 -0.47 -4.53
N ILE A 118 -10.16 0.48 -3.91
CA ILE A 118 -10.53 1.89 -4.00
C ILE A 118 -10.45 2.38 -5.44
N ASP A 119 -9.36 2.06 -6.13
CA ASP A 119 -9.18 2.48 -7.51
C ASP A 119 -10.28 1.91 -8.41
N ARG A 120 -10.58 0.64 -8.24
CA ARG A 120 -11.65 0.01 -9.01
C ARG A 120 -13.01 0.61 -8.67
N ALA A 121 -13.22 0.93 -7.42
CA ALA A 121 -14.45 1.53 -6.99
C ALA A 121 -14.69 2.87 -7.68
N GLU A 122 -13.67 3.68 -7.78
CA GLU A 122 -13.78 4.96 -8.45
C GLU A 122 -14.10 4.80 -9.93
N GLU A 123 -13.41 3.93 -10.61
CA GLU A 123 -13.67 3.66 -12.01
C GLU A 123 -15.09 3.16 -12.23
N PHE A 124 -15.51 2.23 -11.41
CA PHE A 124 -16.83 1.64 -11.51
C PHE A 124 -17.92 2.68 -11.30
N ASN A 125 -17.75 3.51 -10.30
CA ASN A 125 -18.70 4.58 -10.02
C ASN A 125 -18.80 5.56 -11.18
N GLN A 126 -17.69 5.88 -11.78
CA GLN A 126 -17.67 6.79 -12.92
C GLN A 126 -18.45 6.20 -14.09
N ILE A 127 -18.25 4.94 -14.37
CA ILE A 127 -18.92 4.24 -15.44
C ILE A 127 -20.42 4.23 -15.19
N ILE A 128 -20.83 3.91 -13.98
CA ILE A 128 -22.23 3.85 -13.63
C ILE A 128 -22.89 5.21 -13.74
N GLN A 129 -22.23 6.25 -13.29
CA GLN A 129 -22.78 7.59 -13.40
C GLN A 129 -22.99 8.01 -14.84
N ASP A 130 -22.02 7.71 -15.68
CA ASP A 130 -22.14 8.03 -17.09
C ASP A 130 -23.28 7.28 -17.72
N TYR A 131 -23.44 6.03 -17.35
CA TYR A 131 -24.51 5.20 -17.87
C TYR A 131 -25.88 5.74 -17.46
N VAL A 132 -26.02 6.07 -16.19
CA VAL A 132 -27.29 6.60 -15.68
C VAL A 132 -27.63 7.93 -16.33
N ARG A 133 -26.67 8.76 -16.57
CA ARG A 133 -26.92 10.05 -17.21
C ARG A 133 -27.40 9.89 -18.64
N LYS A 134 -26.96 8.86 -19.32
CA LYS A 134 -27.38 8.61 -20.69
C LYS A 134 -28.79 8.05 -20.76
N ASN A 135 -29.22 7.43 -19.69
CA ASN A 135 -30.52 6.84 -19.65
C ASN A 135 -31.55 7.72 -18.95
#